data_be63e49a4cbd09cf80c78fbab6caa8ce
#
_entry.id   be63e49a4cbd09cf80c78fbab6caa8ce
#
_cell.length_a   1.000
_cell.length_b   1.000
_cell.length_c   1.000
_cell.angle_alpha   90.00
_cell.angle_beta   90.00
_cell.angle_gamma   90.00
#
_symmetry.space_group_name_H-M   'P 1'
#
loop_
_entity.id
_entity.type
_entity.pdbx_description
1 polymer ?
#
loop_
_entity_poly.entity_id
_entity_poly.type
_entity_poly.pdbx_seq_one_letter_code
_entity_poly.pdbx_strand_id
1 'polypeptide(L)'
;MNESILVEENPSDVELSKCANLQVAYNKLCKVAAKDAISVDLGLKKIATLEQKNKNLLLNLLDTNELVNKVKTKNMMLLDKINNLELELSAAGKQTNRSASFKLDHMLSI
;
A
#
# COMPACT_ATOMS: atom_id res chain seq x y z
N MET A 1 -14.79 50.33 -62.95
CA MET A 1 -13.44 50.45 -62.36
C MET A 1 -13.50 50.64 -60.88
N ASN A 2 -14.34 51.45 -60.35
CA ASN A 2 -14.49 51.61 -58.92
C ASN A 2 -15.00 50.36 -58.22
N GLU A 3 -15.77 49.54 -58.94
CA GLU A 3 -16.26 48.26 -58.40
C GLU A 3 -15.16 47.25 -58.12
N SER A 4 -14.12 47.17 -58.95
CA SER A 4 -13.06 46.25 -58.73
C SER A 4 -12.19 46.63 -57.51
N ILE A 5 -12.07 47.91 -57.20
CA ILE A 5 -11.33 48.40 -56.05
C ILE A 5 -12.09 48.06 -54.76
N LEU A 6 -13.41 48.26 -54.75
CA LEU A 6 -14.27 47.95 -53.63
C LEU A 6 -14.32 46.44 -53.33
N VAL A 7 -14.33 45.64 -54.35
CA VAL A 7 -14.31 44.18 -54.20
C VAL A 7 -12.98 43.70 -53.65
N GLU A 8 -11.89 44.32 -54.05
CA GLU A 8 -10.54 43.96 -53.52
C GLU A 8 -10.38 44.32 -52.03
N GLU A 9 -10.87 45.45 -51.60
CA GLU A 9 -10.77 45.86 -50.19
C GLU A 9 -11.57 44.97 -49.25
N ASN A 10 -12.80 44.64 -49.61
CA ASN A 10 -13.68 43.83 -48.78
C ASN A 10 -13.16 42.39 -48.54
N PRO A 11 -12.73 41.63 -49.58
CA PRO A 11 -12.16 40.33 -49.38
C PRO A 11 -10.87 40.37 -48.55
N SER A 12 -10.02 41.36 -48.74
CA SER A 12 -8.78 41.53 -48.00
C SER A 12 -9.04 41.76 -46.49
N ASP A 13 -9.98 42.62 -46.15
CA ASP A 13 -10.35 42.89 -44.75
C ASP A 13 -10.94 41.68 -44.07
N VAL A 14 -11.78 40.92 -44.77
CA VAL A 14 -12.36 39.68 -44.28
C VAL A 14 -11.29 38.62 -44.06
N GLU A 15 -10.36 38.50 -45.00
CA GLU A 15 -9.24 37.55 -44.88
C GLU A 15 -8.30 37.89 -43.72
N LEU A 16 -7.97 39.16 -43.52
CA LEU A 16 -7.17 39.63 -42.38
C LEU A 16 -7.86 39.35 -41.06
N SER A 17 -9.19 39.61 -40.97
CA SER A 17 -9.98 39.30 -39.82
C SER A 17 -10.02 37.81 -39.49
N LYS A 18 -10.18 36.96 -40.51
CA LYS A 18 -10.11 35.50 -40.37
C LYS A 18 -8.73 35.03 -39.87
N CYS A 19 -7.65 35.57 -40.43
CA CYS A 19 -6.29 35.28 -40.02
C CYS A 19 -6.05 35.67 -38.59
N ALA A 20 -6.51 36.86 -38.15
CA ALA A 20 -6.39 37.30 -36.80
C ALA A 20 -7.16 36.41 -35.82
N ASN A 21 -8.36 35.99 -36.18
CA ASN A 21 -9.20 35.08 -35.38
C ASN A 21 -8.54 33.70 -35.30
N LEU A 22 -8.00 33.22 -36.38
CA LEU A 22 -7.29 31.93 -36.45
C LEU A 22 -6.04 31.94 -35.59
N GLN A 23 -5.30 33.03 -35.61
CA GLN A 23 -4.11 33.21 -34.78
C GLN A 23 -4.45 33.20 -33.29
N VAL A 24 -5.52 33.87 -32.89
CA VAL A 24 -6.01 33.87 -31.53
C VAL A 24 -6.41 32.46 -31.10
N ALA A 25 -7.15 31.76 -31.93
CA ALA A 25 -7.55 30.37 -31.66
C ALA A 25 -6.33 29.46 -31.56
N TYR A 26 -5.37 29.59 -32.43
CA TYR A 26 -4.11 28.83 -32.38
C TYR A 26 -3.34 29.10 -31.08
N ASN A 27 -3.19 30.36 -30.70
CA ASN A 27 -2.51 30.72 -29.46
C ASN A 27 -3.21 30.16 -28.22
N LYS A 28 -4.54 30.18 -28.20
CA LYS A 28 -5.32 29.56 -27.12
C LYS A 28 -5.09 28.05 -27.05
N LEU A 29 -5.10 27.39 -28.21
CA LEU A 29 -4.87 25.95 -28.29
C LEU A 29 -3.47 25.59 -27.79
N CYS A 30 -2.45 26.36 -28.17
CA CYS A 30 -1.07 26.16 -27.71
C CYS A 30 -0.98 26.30 -26.19
N LYS A 31 -1.64 27.28 -25.59
CA LYS A 31 -1.65 27.46 -24.14
C LYS A 31 -2.34 26.30 -23.42
N VAL A 32 -3.47 25.84 -23.95
CA VAL A 32 -4.19 24.69 -23.38
C VAL A 32 -3.35 23.43 -23.48
N ALA A 33 -2.74 23.18 -24.64
CA ALA A 33 -1.86 22.04 -24.86
C ALA A 33 -0.66 22.05 -23.89
N ALA A 34 -0.06 23.21 -23.66
CA ALA A 34 1.06 23.36 -22.71
C ALA A 34 0.61 23.07 -21.27
N LYS A 35 -0.55 23.56 -20.86
CA LYS A 35 -1.11 23.27 -19.53
C LYS A 35 -1.43 21.79 -19.37
N ASP A 36 -2.01 21.18 -20.38
CA ASP A 36 -2.33 19.76 -20.36
C ASP A 36 -1.07 18.90 -20.28
N ALA A 37 -0.02 19.26 -21.01
CA ALA A 37 1.26 18.57 -20.93
C ALA A 37 1.88 18.63 -19.54
N ILE A 38 1.83 19.78 -18.89
CA ILE A 38 2.30 19.95 -17.51
C ILE A 38 1.44 19.11 -16.55
N SER A 39 0.13 19.14 -16.73
CA SER A 39 -0.80 18.38 -15.90
C SER A 39 -0.56 16.87 -16.02
N VAL A 40 -0.36 16.38 -17.23
CA VAL A 40 -0.04 14.96 -17.49
C VAL A 40 1.30 14.59 -16.86
N ASP A 41 2.32 15.42 -17.00
CA ASP A 41 3.63 15.18 -16.40
C ASP A 41 3.54 15.09 -14.87
N LEU A 42 2.83 16.01 -14.23
CA LEU A 42 2.59 15.99 -12.79
C LEU A 42 1.80 14.75 -12.36
N GLY A 43 0.80 14.36 -13.16
CA GLY A 43 0.02 13.15 -12.93
C GLY A 43 0.87 11.90 -13.00
N LEU A 44 1.74 11.79 -13.99
CA LEU A 44 2.67 10.67 -14.13
C LEU A 44 3.66 10.58 -12.97
N LYS A 45 4.16 11.72 -12.50
CA LYS A 45 5.04 11.77 -11.33
C LYS A 45 4.32 11.30 -10.07
N LYS A 46 3.07 11.69 -9.87
CA LYS A 46 2.24 11.24 -8.76
C LYS A 46 2.00 9.73 -8.83
N ILE A 47 1.69 9.21 -10.00
CA ILE A 47 1.50 7.78 -10.21
C ILE A 47 2.77 7.03 -9.85
N ALA A 48 3.92 7.45 -10.33
CA ALA A 48 5.21 6.83 -10.01
C ALA A 48 5.49 6.83 -8.51
N THR A 49 5.20 7.95 -7.83
CA THR A 49 5.36 8.05 -6.38
C THR A 49 4.43 7.10 -5.64
N LEU A 50 3.16 7.02 -6.05
CA LEU A 50 2.18 6.12 -5.46
C LEU A 50 2.53 4.65 -5.69
N GLU A 51 2.99 4.30 -6.86
CA GLU A 51 3.45 2.95 -7.17
C GLU A 51 4.62 2.56 -6.26
N GLN A 52 5.57 3.46 -6.06
CA GLN A 52 6.70 3.22 -5.17
C GLN A 52 6.26 3.05 -3.72
N LYS A 53 5.34 3.89 -3.25
CA LYS A 53 4.75 3.77 -1.90
C LYS A 53 4.01 2.46 -1.73
N ASN A 54 3.21 2.06 -2.72
CA ASN A 54 2.48 0.79 -2.69
C ASN A 54 3.44 -0.39 -2.62
N LYS A 55 4.51 -0.35 -3.39
CA LYS A 55 5.55 -1.38 -3.36
C LYS A 55 6.21 -1.48 -1.99
N ASN A 56 6.56 -0.34 -1.40
CA ASN A 56 7.15 -0.30 -0.07
C ASN A 56 6.19 -0.83 1.00
N LEU A 57 4.90 -0.45 0.93
CA LEU A 57 3.88 -0.94 1.83
C LEU A 57 3.69 -2.45 1.71
N LEU A 58 3.71 -2.97 0.49
CA LEU A 58 3.61 -4.40 0.25
C LEU A 58 4.78 -5.16 0.85
N LEU A 59 6.00 -4.66 0.69
CA LEU A 59 7.20 -5.24 1.30
C LEU A 59 7.11 -5.23 2.83
N ASN A 60 6.68 -4.11 3.41
CA ASN A 60 6.48 -4.00 4.85
C ASN A 60 5.41 -4.99 5.35
N LEU A 61 4.34 -5.17 4.59
CA LEU A 61 3.29 -6.12 4.93
C LEU A 61 3.80 -7.56 4.90
N LEU A 62 4.61 -7.91 3.91
CA LEU A 62 5.24 -9.24 3.82
C LEU A 62 6.16 -9.49 5.00
N ASP A 63 7.00 -8.52 5.36
CA ASP A 63 7.89 -8.61 6.51
C ASP A 63 7.11 -8.77 7.82
N THR A 64 6.03 -8.01 7.98
CA THR A 64 5.15 -8.09 9.16
C THR A 64 4.49 -9.45 9.25
N ASN A 65 3.97 -9.97 8.14
CA ASN A 65 3.36 -11.30 8.10
C ASN A 65 4.36 -12.39 8.48
N GLU A 66 5.59 -12.29 8.00
CA GLU A 66 6.66 -13.23 8.36
C GLU A 66 6.94 -13.18 9.86
N LEU A 67 7.02 -11.97 10.42
CA LEU A 67 7.23 -11.79 11.86
C LEU A 67 6.06 -12.35 12.67
N VAL A 68 4.82 -12.10 12.24
CA VAL A 68 3.62 -12.65 12.89
C VAL A 68 3.67 -14.18 12.89
N ASN A 69 4.04 -14.79 11.77
CA ASN A 69 4.17 -16.24 11.67
C ASN A 69 5.24 -16.80 12.61
N LYS A 70 6.37 -16.12 12.72
CA LYS A 70 7.44 -16.49 13.67
C LYS A 70 6.94 -16.42 15.11
N VAL A 71 6.23 -15.36 15.47
CA VAL A 71 5.66 -15.20 16.82
C VAL A 71 4.63 -16.28 17.10
N LYS A 72 3.74 -16.59 16.16
CA LYS A 72 2.76 -17.69 16.29
C LYS A 72 3.45 -19.03 16.54
N THR A 73 4.50 -19.33 15.79
CA THR A 73 5.26 -20.56 15.96
C THR A 73 5.88 -20.64 17.34
N LYS A 74 6.52 -19.55 17.80
CA LYS A 74 7.08 -19.47 19.17
C LYS A 74 6.02 -19.65 20.24
N ASN A 75 4.84 -19.04 20.06
CA ASN A 75 3.74 -19.18 21.00
C ASN A 75 3.25 -20.63 21.08
N MET A 76 3.13 -21.31 19.96
CA MET A 76 2.79 -22.72 19.93
C MET A 76 3.82 -23.58 20.64
N MET A 77 5.11 -23.32 20.42
CA MET A 77 6.19 -24.02 21.10
C MET A 77 6.18 -23.79 22.60
N LEU A 78 5.93 -22.55 23.03
CA LEU A 78 5.82 -22.21 24.44
C LEU A 78 4.61 -22.87 25.11
N LEU A 79 3.45 -22.92 24.41
CA LEU A 79 2.26 -23.63 24.87
C LEU A 79 2.55 -25.11 25.07
N ASP A 80 3.21 -25.74 24.11
CA ASP A 80 3.59 -27.15 24.22
C ASP A 80 4.51 -27.38 25.41
N LYS A 81 5.49 -26.51 25.64
CA LYS A 81 6.37 -26.58 26.82
C LYS A 81 5.58 -26.44 28.12
N ILE A 82 4.64 -25.50 28.18
CA ILE A 82 3.79 -25.30 29.36
C ILE A 82 2.97 -26.55 29.62
N ASN A 83 2.33 -27.11 28.59
CA ASN A 83 1.55 -28.35 28.71
C ASN A 83 2.40 -29.52 29.18
N ASN A 84 3.59 -29.66 28.63
CA ASN A 84 4.53 -30.71 29.05
C ASN A 84 4.99 -30.55 30.50
N LEU A 85 5.30 -29.33 30.90
CA LEU A 85 5.68 -29.02 32.29
C LEU A 85 4.53 -29.25 33.27
N GLU A 86 3.30 -28.91 32.89
CA GLU A 86 2.11 -29.20 33.68
C GLU A 86 1.90 -30.69 33.86
N LEU A 87 2.07 -31.47 32.78
CA LEU A 87 2.00 -32.92 32.85
C LEU A 87 3.10 -33.52 33.75
N GLU A 88 4.31 -33.05 33.61
CA GLU A 88 5.43 -33.49 34.45
C GLU A 88 5.20 -33.13 35.94
N LEU A 89 4.71 -31.94 36.20
CA LEU A 89 4.38 -31.49 37.55
C LEU A 89 3.26 -32.31 38.16
N SER A 90 2.22 -32.61 37.37
CA SER A 90 1.12 -33.47 37.80
C SER A 90 1.60 -34.88 38.10
N ALA A 91 2.43 -35.45 37.23
CA ALA A 91 3.02 -36.77 37.46
C ALA A 91 3.92 -36.80 38.70
N ALA A 92 4.77 -35.80 38.86
CA ALA A 92 5.62 -35.66 40.03
C ALA A 92 4.80 -35.51 41.35
N GLY A 93 3.74 -34.70 41.28
CA GLY A 93 2.81 -34.57 42.42
C GLY A 93 2.14 -35.86 42.80
N LYS A 94 1.64 -36.61 41.85
CA LYS A 94 1.04 -37.94 42.08
C LYS A 94 2.07 -38.92 42.64
N GLN A 95 3.27 -38.94 42.10
CA GLN A 95 4.33 -39.81 42.54
C GLN A 95 4.75 -39.46 43.98
N THR A 96 4.84 -38.20 44.32
CA THR A 96 5.14 -37.73 45.65
C THR A 96 4.04 -38.15 46.62
N ASN A 97 2.78 -37.98 46.26
CA ASN A 97 1.64 -38.39 47.07
C ASN A 97 1.61 -39.90 47.31
N ARG A 98 1.86 -40.70 46.27
CA ARG A 98 1.99 -42.17 46.42
C ARG A 98 3.12 -42.55 47.35
N SER A 99 4.28 -41.93 47.21
CA SER A 99 5.44 -42.19 48.03
C SER A 99 5.17 -41.81 49.51
N ALA A 100 4.53 -40.66 49.75
CA ALA A 100 4.17 -40.23 51.08
C ALA A 100 3.12 -41.16 51.71
N SER A 101 2.12 -41.58 50.95
CA SER A 101 1.10 -42.53 51.37
C SER A 101 1.71 -43.88 51.73
N PHE A 102 2.59 -44.38 50.90
CA PHE A 102 3.30 -45.64 51.11
C PHE A 102 4.13 -45.60 52.41
N LYS A 103 4.87 -44.51 52.61
CA LYS A 103 5.66 -44.31 53.83
C LYS A 103 4.78 -44.25 55.08
N LEU A 104 3.66 -43.57 55.00
CA LEU A 104 2.70 -43.46 56.10
C LEU A 104 2.11 -44.82 56.43
N ASP A 105 1.68 -45.59 55.46
CA ASP A 105 1.14 -46.92 55.64
C ASP A 105 2.18 -47.87 56.23
N HIS A 106 3.43 -47.76 55.83
CA HIS A 106 4.52 -48.55 56.40
C HIS A 106 4.76 -48.20 57.87
N MET A 107 4.72 -46.91 58.22
CA MET A 107 4.82 -46.47 59.58
C MET A 107 3.68 -46.98 60.45
N LEU A 108 2.48 -46.97 59.95
CA LEU A 108 1.29 -47.41 60.64
C LEU A 108 1.24 -48.90 60.85
N SER A 109 1.91 -49.70 60.05
CA SER A 109 1.96 -51.12 60.14
C SER A 109 2.97 -51.68 61.15
N ILE A 110 3.83 -50.81 61.62
CA ILE A 110 4.81 -51.11 62.63
C ILE A 110 4.17 -50.94 64.01
#